data_7f4f18786e7355244ffba6996c342bed
#
_entry.id   7f4f18786e7355244ffba6996c342bed
#
_cell.length_a   1.000
_cell.length_b   1.000
_cell.length_c   1.000
_cell.angle_alpha   90.00
_cell.angle_beta   90.00
_cell.angle_gamma   90.00
#
_symmetry.space_group_name_H-M   'P 1'
#
loop_
_entity.id
_entity.type
_entity.pdbx_description
1 polymer ?
#
loop_
_entity_poly.entity_id
_entity_poly.type
_entity_poly.pdbx_seq_one_letter_code
_entity_poly.pdbx_strand_id
1 'polypeptide(L)'
;AKTLFINVPDSLCPLLTKVNREDCIDFLSSKMKAQVENRFGQKSEMTDLSKDYIRMQMTPETSWQMKVLALNDTTNVICTVATACAPACDSSIRFYTTDWKPLTDHSFITLPVMSDFLITPDSASIYEFDEASRSADILLMKVDMNKENTELAVTLSTPDYMSKETAEKL
;
A
#
# COMPACT_ATOMS: atom_id res chain seq x y z
N ALA A 1 -14.55 -7.18 -5.94
CA ALA A 1 -13.98 -6.44 -4.79
C ALA A 1 -15.06 -5.99 -3.79
N LYS A 2 -16.17 -5.38 -4.22
CA LYS A 2 -17.20 -4.77 -3.34
C LYS A 2 -17.63 -5.67 -2.18
N THR A 3 -18.16 -6.86 -2.46
CA THR A 3 -18.65 -7.79 -1.44
C THR A 3 -17.55 -8.23 -0.46
N LEU A 4 -16.34 -8.44 -0.97
CA LEU A 4 -15.18 -8.81 -0.14
C LEU A 4 -14.80 -7.66 0.81
N PHE A 5 -14.79 -6.41 0.32
CA PHE A 5 -14.50 -5.24 1.14
C PHE A 5 -15.55 -5.02 2.24
N ILE A 6 -16.84 -5.15 1.93
CA ILE A 6 -17.91 -5.07 2.94
C ILE A 6 -17.70 -6.09 4.06
N ASN A 7 -17.27 -7.30 3.71
CA ASN A 7 -17.12 -8.41 4.64
C ASN A 7 -15.70 -8.56 5.22
N VAL A 8 -14.81 -7.57 5.00
CA VAL A 8 -13.50 -7.59 5.65
C VAL A 8 -13.68 -7.63 7.18
N PRO A 9 -12.95 -8.52 7.89
CA PRO A 9 -13.00 -8.56 9.35
C PRO A 9 -12.58 -7.22 9.97
N ASP A 10 -13.26 -6.81 11.02
CA ASP A 10 -12.94 -5.53 11.71
C ASP A 10 -11.50 -5.49 12.25
N SER A 11 -10.90 -6.64 12.54
CA SER A 11 -9.49 -6.74 12.94
C SER A 11 -8.51 -6.35 11.83
N LEU A 12 -8.92 -6.48 10.55
CA LEU A 12 -8.10 -6.11 9.39
C LEU A 12 -8.42 -4.71 8.87
N CYS A 13 -9.57 -4.16 9.26
CA CYS A 13 -10.00 -2.80 8.89
C CYS A 13 -10.62 -2.09 10.11
N PRO A 14 -9.85 -1.84 11.18
CA PRO A 14 -10.40 -1.39 12.46
C PRO A 14 -10.99 0.01 12.44
N LEU A 15 -10.58 0.87 11.50
CA LEU A 15 -11.07 2.23 11.37
C LEU A 15 -12.51 2.33 10.85
N LEU A 16 -12.92 1.38 10.00
CA LEU A 16 -14.20 1.43 9.31
C LEU A 16 -15.16 0.36 9.84
N THR A 17 -16.36 0.78 10.19
CA THR A 17 -17.47 -0.14 10.45
C THR A 17 -17.94 -0.76 9.14
N LYS A 18 -18.73 -1.85 9.23
CA LYS A 18 -19.37 -2.43 8.05
C LYS A 18 -20.25 -1.41 7.31
N VAL A 19 -21.01 -0.59 8.06
CA VAL A 19 -21.83 0.50 7.49
C VAL A 19 -20.98 1.52 6.76
N ASN A 20 -19.85 1.96 7.34
CA ASN A 20 -18.93 2.87 6.63
C ASN A 20 -18.46 2.28 5.30
N ARG A 21 -18.16 0.98 5.25
CA ARG A 21 -17.70 0.31 4.03
C ARG A 21 -18.81 0.22 2.98
N GLU A 22 -20.05 -0.04 3.40
CA GLU A 22 -21.24 -0.03 2.54
C GLU A 22 -21.50 1.37 1.98
N ASP A 23 -21.51 2.39 2.83
CA ASP A 23 -21.72 3.79 2.45
C ASP A 23 -20.67 4.27 1.43
N CYS A 24 -19.39 3.96 1.65
CA CYS A 24 -18.33 4.31 0.71
C CYS A 24 -18.57 3.72 -0.69
N ILE A 25 -18.99 2.45 -0.77
CA ILE A 25 -19.29 1.80 -2.04
C ILE A 25 -20.50 2.45 -2.72
N ASP A 26 -21.57 2.74 -1.97
CA ASP A 26 -22.79 3.32 -2.51
C ASP A 26 -22.55 4.75 -3.00
N PHE A 27 -21.85 5.57 -2.23
CA PHE A 27 -21.50 6.93 -2.63
C PHE A 27 -20.66 6.95 -3.90
N LEU A 28 -19.57 6.16 -3.96
CA LEU A 28 -18.71 6.16 -5.13
C LEU A 28 -19.39 5.56 -6.36
N SER A 29 -20.21 4.52 -6.18
CA SER A 29 -21.02 3.94 -7.27
C SER A 29 -22.05 4.92 -7.82
N SER A 30 -22.54 5.84 -6.97
CA SER A 30 -23.46 6.93 -7.34
C SER A 30 -22.72 8.20 -7.83
N LYS A 31 -21.41 8.12 -8.06
CA LYS A 31 -20.54 9.24 -8.48
C LYS A 31 -20.54 10.40 -7.46
N MET A 32 -20.76 10.09 -6.20
CA MET A 32 -20.66 11.03 -5.08
C MET A 32 -19.29 10.88 -4.42
N LYS A 33 -18.88 11.91 -3.68
CA LYS A 33 -17.68 11.83 -2.83
C LYS A 33 -17.91 10.79 -1.73
N ALA A 34 -17.11 9.72 -1.75
CA ALA A 34 -17.26 8.59 -0.84
C ALA A 34 -16.45 8.81 0.46
N GLN A 35 -16.87 9.81 1.24
CA GLN A 35 -16.23 10.19 2.51
C GLN A 35 -17.15 9.85 3.67
N VAL A 36 -16.60 9.19 4.69
CA VAL A 36 -17.29 8.78 5.92
C VAL A 36 -16.49 9.20 7.15
N GLU A 37 -17.17 9.35 8.28
CA GLU A 37 -16.52 9.48 9.58
C GLU A 37 -16.19 8.09 10.11
N ASN A 38 -14.90 7.85 10.41
CA ASN A 38 -14.43 6.58 10.92
C ASN A 38 -14.63 6.45 12.44
N ARG A 39 -14.28 5.30 13.02
CA ARG A 39 -14.47 5.00 14.46
C ARG A 39 -13.74 5.95 15.40
N PHE A 40 -12.75 6.70 14.92
CA PHE A 40 -12.01 7.69 15.71
C PHE A 40 -12.42 9.13 15.43
N GLY A 41 -13.56 9.36 14.76
CA GLY A 41 -14.06 10.67 14.44
C GLY A 41 -13.27 11.42 13.35
N GLN A 42 -12.41 10.72 12.62
CA GLN A 42 -11.67 11.26 11.48
C GLN A 42 -12.38 10.90 10.17
N LYS A 43 -12.05 11.63 9.12
CA LYS A 43 -12.58 11.35 7.78
C LYS A 43 -11.74 10.31 7.07
N SER A 44 -12.42 9.29 6.55
CA SER A 44 -11.88 8.32 5.62
C SER A 44 -12.60 8.41 4.29
N GLU A 45 -11.91 8.18 3.16
CA GLU A 45 -12.47 8.35 1.83
C GLU A 45 -12.11 7.19 0.92
N MET A 46 -13.08 6.61 0.23
CA MET A 46 -12.84 5.72 -0.89
C MET A 46 -12.52 6.55 -2.13
N THR A 47 -11.30 6.46 -2.61
CA THR A 47 -10.80 7.25 -3.74
C THR A 47 -10.91 6.52 -5.07
N ASP A 48 -10.92 5.20 -5.04
CA ASP A 48 -11.02 4.36 -6.24
C ASP A 48 -11.82 3.09 -5.98
N LEU A 49 -12.59 2.69 -6.99
CA LEU A 49 -13.39 1.48 -7.01
C LEU A 49 -13.49 0.91 -8.41
N SER A 50 -13.11 -0.36 -8.59
CA SER A 50 -13.35 -1.12 -9.81
C SER A 50 -13.92 -2.52 -9.52
N LYS A 51 -14.01 -3.35 -10.54
CA LYS A 51 -14.49 -4.73 -10.40
C LYS A 51 -13.65 -5.54 -9.39
N ASP A 52 -12.34 -5.33 -9.43
CA ASP A 52 -11.34 -6.10 -8.67
C ASP A 52 -10.47 -5.25 -7.74
N TYR A 53 -10.57 -3.91 -7.77
CA TYR A 53 -9.71 -2.98 -7.04
C TYR A 53 -10.50 -2.00 -6.18
N ILE A 54 -9.94 -1.66 -5.01
CA ILE A 54 -10.43 -0.62 -4.10
C ILE A 54 -9.22 0.12 -3.51
N ARG A 55 -9.34 1.45 -3.42
CA ARG A 55 -8.40 2.32 -2.71
C ARG A 55 -9.12 3.18 -1.69
N MET A 56 -8.58 3.20 -0.47
CA MET A 56 -9.06 4.01 0.65
C MET A 56 -7.95 4.94 1.13
N GLN A 57 -8.27 6.21 1.32
CA GLN A 57 -7.54 7.08 2.23
C GLN A 57 -8.14 6.93 3.61
N MET A 58 -7.42 6.27 4.51
CA MET A 58 -7.93 5.94 5.86
C MET A 58 -7.82 7.11 6.82
N THR A 59 -6.67 7.80 6.80
CA THR A 59 -6.38 9.06 7.50
C THR A 59 -5.52 9.93 6.58
N PRO A 60 -5.20 11.18 6.90
CA PRO A 60 -4.27 11.97 6.08
C PRO A 60 -2.92 11.28 5.80
N GLU A 61 -2.44 10.47 6.76
CA GLU A 61 -1.12 9.81 6.72
C GLU A 61 -1.20 8.34 6.32
N THR A 62 -2.38 7.73 6.23
CA THR A 62 -2.51 6.29 5.98
C THR A 62 -3.46 5.98 4.84
N SER A 63 -3.06 5.06 3.99
CA SER A 63 -3.90 4.54 2.90
C SER A 63 -3.96 3.01 2.92
N TRP A 64 -4.99 2.48 2.28
CA TRP A 64 -5.18 1.05 2.16
C TRP A 64 -5.72 0.72 0.77
N GLN A 65 -5.15 -0.30 0.16
CA GLN A 65 -5.53 -0.77 -1.16
C GLN A 65 -5.83 -2.25 -1.09
N MET A 66 -6.78 -2.70 -1.89
CA MET A 66 -7.02 -4.12 -2.09
C MET A 66 -7.25 -4.43 -3.57
N LYS A 67 -6.76 -5.58 -4.00
CA LYS A 67 -7.02 -6.13 -5.33
C LYS A 67 -7.33 -7.62 -5.23
N VAL A 68 -8.33 -8.05 -5.99
CA VAL A 68 -8.67 -9.46 -6.17
C VAL A 68 -7.90 -9.98 -7.37
N LEU A 69 -7.09 -11.00 -7.15
CA LEU A 69 -6.22 -11.61 -8.15
C LEU A 69 -6.68 -13.03 -8.44
N ALA A 70 -6.79 -13.39 -9.71
CA ALA A 70 -7.02 -14.78 -10.10
C ALA A 70 -5.72 -15.58 -9.95
N LEU A 71 -5.71 -16.57 -9.10
CA LEU A 71 -4.60 -17.51 -8.96
C LEU A 71 -4.66 -18.60 -10.04
N ASN A 72 -5.88 -19.05 -10.36
CA ASN A 72 -6.21 -19.95 -11.45
C ASN A 72 -7.69 -19.76 -11.83
N ASP A 73 -8.23 -20.59 -12.71
CA ASP A 73 -9.60 -20.47 -13.24
C ASP A 73 -10.71 -20.55 -12.17
N THR A 74 -10.41 -21.13 -11.00
CA THR A 74 -11.39 -21.38 -9.92
C THR A 74 -11.07 -20.69 -8.61
N THR A 75 -9.84 -20.19 -8.44
CA THR A 75 -9.36 -19.68 -7.15
C THR A 75 -8.90 -18.23 -7.28
N ASN A 76 -9.43 -17.37 -6.43
CA ASN A 76 -8.98 -16.00 -6.27
C ASN A 76 -8.29 -15.80 -4.93
N VAL A 77 -7.35 -14.87 -4.89
CA VAL A 77 -6.71 -14.37 -3.68
C VAL A 77 -6.91 -12.86 -3.57
N ILE A 78 -6.88 -12.37 -2.35
CA ILE A 78 -6.93 -10.93 -2.06
C ILE A 78 -5.52 -10.48 -1.73
N CYS A 79 -5.01 -9.52 -2.48
CA CYS A 79 -3.81 -8.77 -2.13
C CYS A 79 -4.20 -7.45 -1.47
N THR A 80 -3.59 -7.10 -0.35
CA THR A 80 -3.76 -5.81 0.31
C THR A 80 -2.43 -5.11 0.49
N VAL A 81 -2.45 -3.79 0.34
CA VAL A 81 -1.32 -2.89 0.66
C VAL A 81 -1.81 -1.85 1.65
N ALA A 82 -1.21 -1.83 2.83
CA ALA A 82 -1.42 -0.79 3.83
C ALA A 82 -0.17 0.08 3.90
N THR A 83 -0.33 1.39 3.73
CA THR A 83 0.77 2.36 3.71
C THR A 83 0.57 3.38 4.82
N ALA A 84 1.64 3.67 5.55
CA ALA A 84 1.71 4.77 6.52
C ALA A 84 2.89 5.69 6.18
N CYS A 85 2.70 7.00 6.32
CA CYS A 85 3.70 8.02 5.99
C CYS A 85 3.93 8.94 7.19
N ALA A 86 5.20 9.05 7.69
CA ALA A 86 5.56 9.96 8.79
C ALA A 86 7.09 10.15 8.97
N PRO A 87 7.81 10.98 8.24
CA PRO A 87 7.53 11.60 6.93
C PRO A 87 7.66 10.63 5.75
N ALA A 88 8.59 9.65 5.82
CA ALA A 88 8.72 8.61 4.80
C ALA A 88 7.56 7.64 4.85
N CYS A 89 7.15 7.15 3.69
CA CYS A 89 6.10 6.15 3.59
C CYS A 89 6.68 4.74 3.71
N ASP A 90 5.98 3.88 4.44
CA ASP A 90 6.26 2.45 4.44
C ASP A 90 4.98 1.66 4.18
N SER A 91 5.10 0.58 3.44
CA SER A 91 3.97 -0.24 3.01
C SER A 91 4.13 -1.69 3.44
N SER A 92 3.06 -2.28 3.93
CA SER A 92 2.95 -3.71 4.17
C SER A 92 2.05 -4.36 3.14
N ILE A 93 2.50 -5.48 2.55
CA ILE A 93 1.73 -6.26 1.58
C ILE A 93 1.31 -7.56 2.26
N ARG A 94 0.03 -7.91 2.12
CA ARG A 94 -0.50 -9.17 2.67
C ARG A 94 -1.45 -9.83 1.68
N PHE A 95 -1.50 -11.15 1.73
CA PHE A 95 -2.35 -11.96 0.90
C PHE A 95 -3.34 -12.75 1.76
N TYR A 96 -4.57 -12.88 1.26
CA TYR A 96 -5.66 -13.59 1.93
C TYR A 96 -6.44 -14.43 0.93
N THR A 97 -7.09 -15.48 1.46
CA THR A 97 -8.18 -16.14 0.74
C THR A 97 -9.38 -15.21 0.60
N THR A 98 -10.36 -15.56 -0.22
CA THR A 98 -11.63 -14.81 -0.33
C THR A 98 -12.47 -14.82 0.96
N ASP A 99 -12.13 -15.68 1.92
CA ASP A 99 -12.71 -15.70 3.27
C ASP A 99 -11.87 -14.93 4.29
N TRP A 100 -10.92 -14.11 3.84
CA TRP A 100 -10.02 -13.30 4.66
C TRP A 100 -9.08 -14.09 5.59
N LYS A 101 -8.80 -15.35 5.28
CA LYS A 101 -7.77 -16.13 5.97
C LYS A 101 -6.39 -15.74 5.43
N PRO A 102 -5.42 -15.39 6.28
CA PRO A 102 -4.08 -15.01 5.82
C PRO A 102 -3.38 -16.17 5.11
N LEU A 103 -2.70 -15.86 4.03
CA LEU A 103 -1.86 -16.78 3.26
C LEU A 103 -0.39 -16.46 3.57
N THR A 104 0.13 -17.06 4.65
CA THR A 104 1.50 -16.85 5.15
C THR A 104 2.52 -17.81 4.54
N ASP A 105 2.04 -18.96 4.08
CA ASP A 105 2.89 -20.07 3.61
C ASP A 105 3.25 -19.96 2.11
N HIS A 106 2.74 -18.94 1.43
CA HIS A 106 2.97 -18.72 -0.01
C HIS A 106 3.66 -17.39 -0.24
N SER A 107 4.74 -17.42 -0.98
CA SER A 107 5.40 -16.21 -1.50
C SER A 107 4.85 -15.90 -2.88
N PHE A 108 3.93 -14.92 -2.97
CA PHE A 108 3.33 -14.50 -4.24
C PHE A 108 4.19 -13.47 -4.97
N ILE A 109 5.10 -12.78 -4.25
CA ILE A 109 5.98 -11.75 -4.78
C ILE A 109 7.35 -11.83 -4.13
N THR A 110 8.36 -11.36 -4.86
CA THR A 110 9.68 -11.04 -4.31
C THR A 110 9.78 -9.53 -4.24
N LEU A 111 9.96 -8.98 -3.03
CA LEU A 111 10.15 -7.55 -2.86
C LEU A 111 11.60 -7.17 -3.15
N PRO A 112 11.85 -5.96 -3.70
CA PRO A 112 13.19 -5.47 -3.93
C PRO A 112 13.91 -5.25 -2.60
N VAL A 113 15.23 -5.30 -2.66
CA VAL A 113 16.12 -4.93 -1.56
C VAL A 113 16.77 -3.58 -1.84
N MET A 114 17.46 -2.99 -0.86
CA MET A 114 18.04 -1.65 -0.98
C MET A 114 18.90 -1.50 -2.25
N SER A 115 19.73 -2.50 -2.57
CA SER A 115 20.61 -2.49 -3.74
C SER A 115 19.88 -2.45 -5.08
N ASP A 116 18.61 -2.82 -5.13
CA ASP A 116 17.83 -2.76 -6.38
C ASP A 116 17.39 -1.33 -6.73
N PHE A 117 17.42 -0.43 -5.75
CA PHE A 117 17.05 0.97 -5.93
C PHE A 117 18.25 1.89 -6.17
N LEU A 118 19.44 1.47 -5.75
CA LEU A 118 20.62 2.31 -5.76
C LEU A 118 21.48 2.03 -7.01
N ILE A 119 21.85 3.09 -7.71
CA ILE A 119 22.77 3.00 -8.84
C ILE A 119 24.12 3.52 -8.37
N THR A 120 25.10 2.63 -8.30
CA THR A 120 26.47 3.02 -7.93
C THR A 120 27.02 4.05 -8.93
N PRO A 121 27.41 5.25 -8.48
CA PRO A 121 27.93 6.28 -9.36
C PRO A 121 29.32 5.93 -9.89
N ASP A 122 29.83 6.76 -10.80
CA ASP A 122 31.21 6.67 -11.25
C ASP A 122 32.21 6.94 -10.11
N SER A 123 33.50 6.71 -10.39
CA SER A 123 34.55 6.78 -9.37
C SER A 123 34.72 8.13 -8.66
N ALA A 124 34.20 9.23 -9.22
CA ALA A 124 34.36 10.57 -8.65
C ALA A 124 33.45 10.83 -7.44
N SER A 125 32.25 10.21 -7.41
CA SER A 125 31.26 10.41 -6.36
C SER A 125 31.10 9.20 -5.42
N ILE A 126 31.90 8.15 -5.61
CA ILE A 126 31.72 6.86 -4.92
C ILE A 126 31.85 6.98 -3.39
N TYR A 127 32.73 7.85 -2.90
CA TYR A 127 32.91 8.03 -1.44
C TYR A 127 31.67 8.63 -0.77
N GLU A 128 31.12 9.67 -1.38
CA GLU A 128 29.92 10.36 -0.87
C GLU A 128 28.69 9.44 -0.95
N PHE A 129 28.57 8.67 -2.04
CA PHE A 129 27.54 7.66 -2.20
C PHE A 129 27.65 6.54 -1.15
N ASP A 130 28.86 6.03 -0.87
CA ASP A 130 29.09 4.99 0.13
C ASP A 130 28.73 5.48 1.54
N GLU A 131 29.02 6.74 1.87
CA GLU A 131 28.66 7.37 3.15
C GLU A 131 27.13 7.53 3.25
N ALA A 132 26.48 8.02 2.20
CA ALA A 132 25.02 8.17 2.13
C ALA A 132 24.31 6.80 2.22
N SER A 133 24.83 5.80 1.51
CA SER A 133 24.28 4.43 1.54
C SER A 133 24.37 3.78 2.91
N ARG A 134 25.44 4.04 3.69
CA ARG A 134 25.55 3.57 5.09
C ARG A 134 24.56 4.28 6.02
N SER A 135 24.19 5.53 5.71
CA SER A 135 23.20 6.29 6.46
C SER A 135 21.76 5.85 6.12
N ALA A 136 21.56 5.18 4.99
CA ALA A 136 20.29 4.58 4.58
C ALA A 136 20.13 3.18 5.20
N ASP A 137 20.12 3.11 6.55
CA ASP A 137 20.13 1.87 7.32
C ASP A 137 18.76 1.16 7.42
N ILE A 138 17.69 1.85 7.04
CA ILE A 138 16.31 1.33 7.05
C ILE A 138 15.75 1.34 5.63
N LEU A 139 15.28 0.21 5.16
CA LEU A 139 14.57 0.10 3.90
C LEU A 139 13.09 0.44 4.09
N LEU A 140 12.70 1.63 3.69
CA LEU A 140 11.30 2.07 3.65
C LEU A 140 10.82 2.10 2.20
N MET A 141 9.69 1.47 1.93
CA MET A 141 9.14 1.34 0.59
C MET A 141 7.68 1.71 0.54
N LYS A 142 7.34 2.64 -0.35
CA LYS A 142 5.95 2.88 -0.72
C LYS A 142 5.57 1.96 -1.86
N VAL A 143 4.45 1.25 -1.70
CA VAL A 143 3.91 0.35 -2.71
C VAL A 143 2.54 0.84 -3.15
N ASP A 144 2.36 0.99 -4.45
CA ASP A 144 1.07 1.30 -5.07
C ASP A 144 0.65 0.18 -6.03
N MET A 145 -0.60 -0.26 -5.92
CA MET A 145 -1.20 -1.22 -6.84
C MET A 145 -1.65 -0.52 -8.12
N ASN A 146 -1.42 -1.15 -9.27
CA ASN A 146 -2.03 -0.71 -10.51
C ASN A 146 -3.51 -1.16 -10.57
N LYS A 147 -4.40 -0.21 -10.85
CA LYS A 147 -5.84 -0.47 -10.98
C LYS A 147 -6.17 -1.37 -12.19
N GLU A 148 -5.44 -1.18 -13.30
CA GLU A 148 -5.77 -1.79 -14.60
C GLU A 148 -5.10 -3.17 -14.81
N ASN A 149 -3.99 -3.43 -14.12
CA ASN A 149 -3.23 -4.67 -14.26
C ASN A 149 -2.77 -5.23 -12.90
N THR A 150 -1.91 -6.25 -12.90
CA THR A 150 -1.41 -6.92 -11.68
C THR A 150 -0.04 -6.39 -11.23
N GLU A 151 0.43 -5.29 -11.78
CA GLU A 151 1.71 -4.69 -11.42
C GLU A 151 1.63 -3.93 -10.09
N LEU A 152 2.75 -3.96 -9.38
CA LEU A 152 3.00 -3.12 -8.20
C LEU A 152 4.11 -2.13 -8.54
N ALA A 153 3.86 -0.86 -8.28
CA ALA A 153 4.90 0.16 -8.29
C ALA A 153 5.52 0.23 -6.89
N VAL A 154 6.82 0.02 -6.80
CA VAL A 154 7.56 0.10 -5.53
C VAL A 154 8.54 1.27 -5.61
N THR A 155 8.42 2.20 -4.68
CA THR A 155 9.26 3.40 -4.59
C THR A 155 10.05 3.37 -3.30
N LEU A 156 11.36 3.62 -3.36
CA LEU A 156 12.18 3.81 -2.18
C LEU A 156 11.79 5.11 -1.48
N SER A 157 11.38 5.02 -0.22
CA SER A 157 10.99 6.16 0.62
C SER A 157 12.05 6.53 1.67
N THR A 158 13.08 5.73 1.81
CA THR A 158 14.19 5.97 2.76
C THR A 158 14.77 7.39 2.64
N PRO A 159 14.98 7.96 1.43
CA PRO A 159 15.47 9.34 1.27
C PRO A 159 14.59 10.40 1.96
N ASP A 160 13.27 10.19 2.06
CA ASP A 160 12.35 11.13 2.72
C ASP A 160 12.55 11.18 4.24
N TYR A 161 13.19 10.17 4.82
CA TYR A 161 13.56 10.08 6.22
C TYR A 161 14.94 10.70 6.51
N MET A 162 15.80 10.80 5.50
CA MET A 162 17.17 11.28 5.62
C MET A 162 17.27 12.82 5.56
N SER A 163 18.44 13.37 5.89
CA SER A 163 18.69 14.78 5.59
C SER A 163 18.74 14.99 4.07
N LYS A 164 18.31 16.16 3.60
CA LYS A 164 18.33 16.47 2.15
C LYS A 164 19.71 16.29 1.55
N GLU A 165 20.76 16.77 2.25
CA GLU A 165 22.13 16.69 1.82
C GLU A 165 22.60 15.22 1.62
N THR A 166 22.19 14.33 2.51
CA THR A 166 22.54 12.91 2.42
C THR A 166 21.70 12.20 1.35
N ALA A 167 20.41 12.53 1.26
CA ALA A 167 19.50 11.94 0.29
C ALA A 167 19.88 12.25 -1.18
N GLU A 168 20.42 13.46 -1.44
CA GLU A 168 20.87 13.88 -2.79
C GLU A 168 22.14 13.12 -3.27
N LYS A 169 22.79 12.39 -2.37
CA LYS A 169 24.00 11.60 -2.66
C LYS A 169 23.70 10.10 -2.86
N LEU A 170 22.45 9.67 -2.69
CA LEU A 170 21.95 8.33 -2.97
C LEU A 170 21.48 8.20 -4.42
#